data_158f4721db3f177e33b5eac724566d31
#
_entry.id   158f4721db3f177e33b5eac724566d31
#
_cell.length_a   1.000
_cell.length_b   1.000
_cell.length_c   1.000
_cell.angle_alpha   90.00
_cell.angle_beta   90.00
_cell.angle_gamma   90.00
#
_symmetry.space_group_name_H-M   'P 1'
#
loop_
_entity.id
_entity.type
_entity.pdbx_description
1 polymer ?
#
loop_
_entity_poly.entity_id
_entity_poly.type
_entity_poly.pdbx_seq_one_letter_code
_entity_poly.pdbx_strand_id
1 'polypeptide(L)'
;MAIKGIDHWVIVVRDVAHTLEFYRRLGLAIAWEHRPGRPDMPTIRIGDGQKINVHAIDWPDRPGYLGARRPSIGGADFCLEWTGTVPEVLHLLERSGVTPEVGPSTRTCARGPSTSVYFRDPDDNLVELTVYPEP
;
A
#
# COMPACT_ATOMS: atom_id res chain seq x y z
N MET A 1 -11.31 -25.64 -6.33
CA MET A 1 -11.44 -24.81 -5.14
C MET A 1 -10.06 -24.49 -4.58
N ALA A 2 -9.75 -23.24 -4.42
CA ALA A 2 -8.39 -22.85 -4.06
C ALA A 2 -8.36 -21.41 -3.53
N ILE A 3 -7.21 -21.03 -2.96
CA ILE A 3 -6.93 -19.62 -2.67
C ILE A 3 -6.84 -18.89 -4.00
N LYS A 4 -7.65 -17.86 -4.16
CA LYS A 4 -7.76 -17.11 -5.42
C LYS A 4 -6.72 -16.00 -5.53
N GLY A 5 -6.36 -15.41 -4.40
CA GLY A 5 -5.44 -14.27 -4.40
C GLY A 5 -5.48 -13.54 -3.06
N ILE A 6 -4.91 -12.36 -3.04
CA ILE A 6 -4.95 -11.48 -1.87
C ILE A 6 -6.24 -10.68 -1.92
N ASP A 7 -7.00 -10.67 -0.82
CA ASP A 7 -8.18 -9.82 -0.66
C ASP A 7 -7.79 -8.47 -0.05
N HIS A 8 -7.14 -8.49 1.09
CA HIS A 8 -6.63 -7.29 1.74
C HIS A 8 -5.49 -7.65 2.69
N TRP A 9 -4.73 -6.63 3.07
CA TRP A 9 -3.75 -6.74 4.15
C TRP A 9 -3.82 -5.49 5.02
N VAL A 10 -3.08 -5.50 6.11
CA VAL A 10 -3.15 -4.45 7.12
C VAL A 10 -1.79 -3.79 7.28
N ILE A 11 -1.78 -2.47 7.37
CA ILE A 11 -0.62 -1.71 7.84
C ILE A 11 -0.98 -0.98 9.12
N VAL A 12 -0.01 -0.84 10.01
CA VAL A 12 -0.14 -0.10 11.27
C VAL A 12 0.62 1.20 11.12
N VAL A 13 -0.03 2.33 11.42
CA VAL A 13 0.52 3.65 11.16
C VAL A 13 0.43 4.56 12.39
N ARG A 14 1.34 5.54 12.47
CA ARG A 14 1.33 6.53 13.55
C ARG A 14 0.21 7.54 13.40
N ASP A 15 -0.05 7.98 12.18
CA ASP A 15 -1.01 9.03 11.87
C ASP A 15 -1.85 8.62 10.67
N VAL A 16 -3.08 8.17 10.94
CA VAL A 16 -3.98 7.66 9.90
C VAL A 16 -4.25 8.71 8.84
N ALA A 17 -4.57 9.94 9.25
CA ALA A 17 -4.90 11.01 8.29
C ALA A 17 -3.72 11.32 7.37
N HIS A 18 -2.52 11.38 7.90
CA HIS A 18 -1.30 11.62 7.12
C HIS A 18 -1.04 10.50 6.13
N THR A 19 -1.19 9.25 6.56
CA THR A 19 -1.01 8.08 5.70
C THR A 19 -2.03 8.07 4.56
N LEU A 20 -3.30 8.30 4.88
CA LEU A 20 -4.35 8.33 3.85
C LEU A 20 -4.09 9.43 2.82
N GLU A 21 -3.68 10.61 3.26
CA GLU A 21 -3.37 11.72 2.36
C GLU A 21 -2.18 11.40 1.45
N PHE A 22 -1.16 10.75 1.99
CA PHE A 22 0.00 10.31 1.20
C PHE A 22 -0.43 9.40 0.04
N TYR A 23 -1.21 8.37 0.34
CA TYR A 23 -1.66 7.42 -0.69
C TYR A 23 -2.69 8.03 -1.64
N ARG A 24 -3.51 8.95 -1.14
CA ARG A 24 -4.43 9.71 -2.01
C ARG A 24 -3.66 10.52 -3.06
N ARG A 25 -2.57 11.16 -2.66
CA ARG A 25 -1.71 11.91 -3.59
C ARG A 25 -1.09 11.03 -4.68
N LEU A 26 -0.86 9.76 -4.37
CA LEU A 26 -0.39 8.78 -5.36
C LEU A 26 -1.50 8.29 -6.29
N GLY A 27 -2.70 8.82 -6.14
CA GLY A 27 -3.84 8.48 -7.02
C GLY A 27 -4.68 7.31 -6.53
N LEU A 28 -4.43 6.80 -5.32
CA LEU A 28 -5.23 5.72 -4.77
C LEU A 28 -6.50 6.25 -4.12
N ALA A 29 -7.60 5.53 -4.29
CA ALA A 29 -8.87 5.89 -3.66
C ALA A 29 -8.84 5.53 -2.17
N ILE A 30 -9.32 6.46 -1.36
CA ILE A 30 -9.42 6.30 0.10
C ILE A 30 -10.90 6.13 0.46
N ALA A 31 -11.20 5.18 1.33
CA ALA A 31 -12.54 4.97 1.83
C ALA A 31 -12.54 4.67 3.32
N TRP A 32 -13.54 5.22 4.03
CA TRP A 32 -13.82 4.87 5.40
C TRP A 32 -15.01 3.92 5.40
N GLU A 33 -14.75 2.64 5.66
CA GLU A 33 -15.79 1.62 5.62
C GLU A 33 -16.56 1.61 6.94
N HIS A 34 -17.87 1.84 6.84
CA HIS A 34 -18.75 1.74 8.00
C HIS A 34 -18.91 0.27 8.42
N ARG A 35 -18.75 0.04 9.72
CA ARG A 35 -18.92 -1.30 10.31
C ARG A 35 -19.87 -1.19 11.49
N PRO A 36 -21.06 -1.78 11.43
CA PRO A 36 -22.04 -1.69 12.52
C PRO A 36 -21.45 -2.15 13.86
N GLY A 37 -21.61 -1.32 14.89
CA GLY A 37 -21.13 -1.62 16.25
C GLY A 37 -19.62 -1.55 16.44
N ARG A 38 -18.86 -1.08 15.44
CA ARG A 38 -17.40 -0.94 15.51
C ARG A 38 -16.97 0.39 14.88
N PRO A 39 -15.77 0.89 15.22
CA PRO A 39 -15.23 2.07 14.53
C PRO A 39 -15.11 1.85 13.02
N ASP A 40 -15.30 2.91 12.24
CA ASP A 40 -15.10 2.85 10.81
C ASP A 40 -13.66 2.42 10.49
N MET A 41 -13.49 1.67 9.41
CA MET A 41 -12.20 1.18 8.95
C MET A 41 -11.66 2.08 7.84
N PRO A 42 -10.57 2.81 8.08
CA PRO A 42 -9.91 3.54 7.01
C PRO A 42 -9.21 2.57 6.07
N THR A 43 -9.40 2.74 4.77
CA THR A 43 -8.85 1.84 3.76
C THR A 43 -8.24 2.59 2.58
N ILE A 44 -7.25 1.96 1.98
CA ILE A 44 -6.65 2.38 0.72
C ILE A 44 -7.08 1.34 -0.32
N ARG A 45 -7.83 1.75 -1.33
CA ARG A 45 -8.33 0.82 -2.35
C ARG A 45 -7.24 0.59 -3.41
N ILE A 46 -7.05 -0.68 -3.74
CA ILE A 46 -6.10 -1.10 -4.77
C ILE A 46 -6.88 -1.72 -5.93
N GLY A 47 -6.91 -1.05 -7.08
CA GLY A 47 -7.70 -1.51 -8.20
C GLY A 47 -9.16 -1.73 -7.81
N ASP A 48 -9.79 -2.73 -8.40
CA ASP A 48 -11.23 -2.96 -8.21
C ASP A 48 -11.55 -3.96 -7.10
N GLY A 49 -10.58 -4.75 -6.68
CA GLY A 49 -10.89 -5.90 -5.80
C GLY A 49 -10.00 -6.07 -4.58
N GLN A 50 -9.07 -5.18 -4.33
CA GLN A 50 -8.16 -5.30 -3.19
C GLN A 50 -8.13 -4.02 -2.38
N LYS A 51 -7.65 -4.10 -1.15
CA LYS A 51 -7.48 -2.93 -0.29
C LYS A 51 -6.40 -3.15 0.75
N ILE A 52 -5.94 -2.06 1.33
CA ILE A 52 -5.15 -2.05 2.55
C ILE A 52 -6.03 -1.49 3.66
N ASN A 53 -6.18 -2.24 4.76
CA ASN A 53 -6.79 -1.70 5.96
C ASN A 53 -5.73 -0.96 6.75
N VAL A 54 -6.05 0.24 7.22
CA VAL A 54 -5.10 1.09 7.94
C VAL A 54 -5.48 1.11 9.43
N HIS A 55 -4.62 0.54 10.27
CA HIS A 55 -4.81 0.52 11.71
C HIS A 55 -3.96 1.59 12.38
N ALA A 56 -4.57 2.37 13.26
CA ALA A 56 -3.83 3.28 14.12
C ALA A 56 -2.93 2.51 15.09
N ILE A 57 -1.85 3.13 15.54
CA ILE A 57 -0.86 2.50 16.41
C ILE A 57 -1.46 1.98 17.73
N ASP A 58 -2.53 2.60 18.22
CA ASP A 58 -3.22 2.19 19.46
C ASP A 58 -4.30 1.12 19.23
N TRP A 59 -4.54 0.73 18.00
CA TRP A 59 -5.59 -0.23 17.66
C TRP A 59 -5.40 -1.59 18.34
N PRO A 60 -4.17 -2.12 18.46
CA PRO A 60 -3.94 -3.38 19.19
C PRO A 60 -4.37 -3.36 20.64
N ASP A 61 -4.48 -2.20 21.27
CA ASP A 61 -4.89 -2.06 22.66
C ASP A 61 -6.42 -2.09 22.84
N ARG A 62 -7.18 -2.13 21.76
CA ARG A 62 -8.64 -2.12 21.82
C ARG A 62 -9.20 -3.48 22.16
N PRO A 63 -10.28 -3.54 22.98
CA PRO A 63 -10.94 -4.81 23.28
C PRO A 63 -11.39 -5.53 22.01
N GLY A 64 -11.17 -6.83 21.97
CA GLY A 64 -11.56 -7.66 20.82
C GLY A 64 -10.65 -7.50 19.60
N TYR A 65 -9.50 -6.90 19.75
CA TYR A 65 -8.54 -6.79 18.66
C TYR A 65 -8.14 -8.17 18.12
N LEU A 66 -8.25 -8.30 16.80
CA LEU A 66 -7.74 -9.45 16.07
C LEU A 66 -6.80 -8.93 14.99
N GLY A 67 -5.54 -9.31 15.07
CA GLY A 67 -4.54 -8.86 14.12
C GLY A 67 -3.23 -9.62 14.26
N ALA A 68 -2.18 -9.09 13.65
CA ALA A 68 -0.85 -9.68 13.78
C ALA A 68 -0.40 -9.65 15.25
N ARG A 69 0.35 -10.67 15.66
CA ARG A 69 0.86 -10.75 17.05
C ARG A 69 1.89 -9.65 17.35
N ARG A 70 2.59 -9.16 16.32
CA ARG A 70 3.62 -8.13 16.45
C ARG A 70 3.40 -7.05 15.40
N PRO A 71 2.28 -6.31 15.48
CA PRO A 71 2.07 -5.20 14.56
C PRO A 71 3.17 -4.16 14.78
N SER A 72 3.78 -3.70 13.68
CA SER A 72 4.96 -2.84 13.77
C SER A 72 4.86 -1.68 12.81
N ILE A 73 5.17 -0.48 13.29
CA ILE A 73 5.32 0.71 12.45
C ILE A 73 6.52 0.47 11.53
N GLY A 74 6.33 0.72 10.22
CA GLY A 74 7.40 0.57 9.24
C GLY A 74 7.75 -0.89 8.91
N GLY A 75 6.92 -1.84 9.33
CA GLY A 75 7.17 -3.26 9.10
C GLY A 75 6.61 -3.81 7.80
N ALA A 76 5.92 -3.00 6.99
CA ALA A 76 5.36 -3.45 5.73
C ALA A 76 6.33 -3.26 4.57
N ASP A 77 6.28 -4.21 3.64
CA ASP A 77 7.07 -4.21 2.41
C ASP A 77 6.18 -4.86 1.35
N PHE A 78 5.72 -4.09 0.37
CA PHE A 78 4.77 -4.60 -0.60
C PHE A 78 4.93 -3.94 -1.96
N CYS A 79 4.44 -4.63 -2.97
CA CYS A 79 4.52 -4.20 -4.36
C CYS A 79 3.12 -4.03 -4.95
N LEU A 80 2.93 -2.91 -5.63
CA LEU A 80 1.73 -2.62 -6.41
C LEU A 80 2.09 -2.61 -7.89
N GLU A 81 1.23 -3.16 -8.70
CA GLU A 81 1.41 -3.14 -10.15
C GLU A 81 0.87 -1.83 -10.73
N TRP A 82 1.68 -1.18 -11.54
CA TRP A 82 1.30 0.00 -12.31
C TRP A 82 0.97 -0.41 -13.75
N THR A 83 -0.20 0.01 -14.22
CA THR A 83 -0.58 -0.15 -15.62
C THR A 83 -0.16 1.08 -16.40
N GLY A 84 0.88 0.98 -17.20
CA GLY A 84 1.43 2.10 -17.95
C GLY A 84 2.94 1.97 -18.10
N THR A 85 3.65 3.09 -18.02
CA THR A 85 5.08 3.14 -18.29
C THR A 85 5.88 3.55 -17.06
N VAL A 86 7.17 3.22 -17.05
CA VAL A 86 8.09 3.63 -15.98
C VAL A 86 8.22 5.16 -15.90
N PRO A 87 8.33 5.92 -17.01
CA PRO A 87 8.32 7.38 -16.92
C PRO A 87 7.08 7.96 -16.24
N GLU A 88 5.92 7.34 -16.43
CA GLU A 88 4.69 7.76 -15.73
C GLU A 88 4.79 7.57 -14.22
N VAL A 89 5.40 6.45 -13.77
CA VAL A 89 5.65 6.21 -12.34
C VAL A 89 6.57 7.28 -11.76
N LEU A 90 7.68 7.57 -12.45
CA LEU A 90 8.62 8.59 -12.00
C LEU A 90 7.97 9.98 -11.93
N HIS A 91 7.14 10.31 -12.90
CA HIS A 91 6.38 11.55 -12.91
C HIS A 91 5.38 11.64 -11.75
N LEU A 92 4.67 10.55 -11.48
CA LEU A 92 3.75 10.46 -10.35
C LEU A 92 4.47 10.74 -9.03
N LEU A 93 5.61 10.12 -8.81
CA LEU A 93 6.38 10.30 -7.58
C LEU A 93 6.88 11.74 -7.45
N GLU A 94 7.42 12.31 -8.53
CA GLU A 94 7.88 13.69 -8.54
C GLU A 94 6.77 14.68 -8.17
N ARG A 95 5.62 14.60 -8.84
CA ARG A 95 4.50 15.52 -8.56
C ARG A 95 3.87 15.28 -7.18
N SER A 96 4.09 14.11 -6.58
CA SER A 96 3.62 13.79 -5.23
C SER A 96 4.63 14.17 -4.16
N GLY A 97 5.80 14.69 -4.54
CA GLY A 97 6.85 15.07 -3.60
C GLY A 97 7.59 13.87 -3.01
N VAL A 98 7.59 12.74 -3.71
CA VAL A 98 8.20 11.50 -3.24
C VAL A 98 9.47 11.22 -4.04
N THR A 99 10.58 11.03 -3.33
CA THR A 99 11.86 10.70 -3.96
C THR A 99 12.02 9.18 -4.00
N PRO A 100 12.29 8.59 -5.18
CA PRO A 100 12.62 7.18 -5.25
C PRO A 100 13.86 6.85 -4.43
N GLU A 101 13.82 5.76 -3.67
CA GLU A 101 14.99 5.26 -2.94
C GLU A 101 15.86 4.39 -3.83
N VAL A 102 15.23 3.55 -4.64
CA VAL A 102 15.90 2.63 -5.56
C VAL A 102 15.11 2.55 -6.85
N GLY A 103 15.82 2.42 -7.96
CA GLY A 103 15.21 2.18 -9.26
C GLY A 103 15.12 3.41 -10.15
N PRO A 104 14.68 3.22 -11.39
CA PRO A 104 14.14 1.98 -11.99
C PRO A 104 15.16 0.84 -12.06
N SER A 105 14.73 -0.36 -11.72
CA SER A 105 15.58 -1.55 -11.81
C SER A 105 14.75 -2.79 -12.15
N THR A 106 15.38 -3.74 -12.84
CA THR A 106 14.73 -5.01 -13.19
C THR A 106 14.59 -5.88 -11.95
N ARG A 107 13.40 -6.43 -11.74
CA ARG A 107 13.11 -7.35 -10.65
C ARG A 107 12.39 -8.58 -11.18
N THR A 108 12.44 -9.64 -10.42
CA THR A 108 11.62 -10.82 -10.67
C THR A 108 10.37 -10.71 -9.81
N CYS A 109 9.24 -10.45 -10.44
CA CYS A 109 7.96 -10.32 -9.78
C CYS A 109 7.09 -11.56 -10.02
N ALA A 110 5.84 -11.53 -9.56
CA ALA A 110 4.98 -12.73 -9.56
C ALA A 110 4.77 -13.36 -10.94
N ARG A 111 4.73 -12.54 -12.00
CA ARG A 111 4.53 -13.02 -13.37
C ARG A 111 5.80 -12.94 -14.22
N GLY A 112 6.96 -12.77 -13.62
CA GLY A 112 8.24 -12.72 -14.31
C GLY A 112 8.95 -11.37 -14.19
N PRO A 113 9.90 -11.09 -15.08
CA PRO A 113 10.66 -9.84 -15.03
C PRO A 113 9.80 -8.62 -15.21
N SER A 114 10.06 -7.61 -14.41
CA SER A 114 9.41 -6.31 -14.50
C SER A 114 10.38 -5.20 -14.08
N THR A 115 9.99 -3.94 -14.27
CA THR A 115 10.81 -2.80 -13.88
C THR A 115 10.14 -2.13 -12.69
N SER A 116 10.89 -1.96 -11.61
CA SER A 116 10.37 -1.48 -10.33
C SER A 116 11.05 -0.21 -9.86
N VAL A 117 10.26 0.60 -9.17
CA VAL A 117 10.72 1.80 -8.45
C VAL A 117 10.26 1.68 -7.01
N TYR A 118 11.17 1.94 -6.07
CA TYR A 118 10.93 1.80 -4.63
C TYR A 118 10.94 3.15 -3.95
N PHE A 119 10.04 3.33 -3.00
CA PHE A 119 9.99 4.53 -2.16
C PHE A 119 9.44 4.19 -0.77
N ARG A 120 9.50 5.17 0.15
CA ARG A 120 9.00 5.01 1.51
C ARG A 120 7.71 5.79 1.71
N ASP A 121 6.79 5.19 2.45
CA ASP A 121 5.61 5.90 2.92
C ASP A 121 5.92 6.69 4.21
N PRO A 122 4.95 7.42 4.82
CA PRO A 122 5.24 8.24 6.00
C PRO A 122 5.79 7.49 7.22
N ASP A 123 5.54 6.18 7.32
CA ASP A 123 6.04 5.35 8.42
C ASP A 123 7.26 4.51 8.03
N ASP A 124 7.89 4.81 6.89
CA ASP A 124 9.02 4.09 6.33
C ASP A 124 8.69 2.66 5.86
N ASN A 125 7.42 2.35 5.61
CA ASN A 125 7.09 1.14 4.90
C ASN A 125 7.69 1.19 3.49
N LEU A 126 8.24 0.08 3.03
CA LEU A 126 8.77 0.01 1.67
C LEU A 126 7.64 -0.26 0.68
N VAL A 127 7.49 0.64 -0.27
CA VAL A 127 6.50 0.49 -1.35
C VAL A 127 7.24 0.35 -2.67
N GLU A 128 6.88 -0.67 -3.41
CA GLU A 128 7.39 -0.91 -4.76
C GLU A 128 6.25 -0.70 -5.76
N LEU A 129 6.51 0.08 -6.81
CA LEU A 129 5.63 0.12 -7.99
C LEU A 129 6.34 -0.62 -9.10
N THR A 130 5.69 -1.62 -9.67
CA THR A 130 6.29 -2.42 -10.74
C THR A 130 5.50 -2.32 -12.03
N VAL A 131 6.23 -2.25 -13.13
CA VAL A 131 5.69 -2.15 -14.49
C VAL A 131 6.15 -3.37 -15.27
N TYR A 132 5.21 -4.23 -15.65
CA TYR A 132 5.51 -5.35 -16.52
C TYR A 132 5.73 -4.87 -17.95
N PRO A 133 6.59 -5.54 -18.71
CA PRO A 133 6.73 -5.22 -20.13
C PRO A 133 5.40 -5.46 -20.85
N GLU A 134 5.13 -4.66 -21.87
CA GLU A 134 3.96 -4.88 -22.70
C GLU A 134 4.09 -6.22 -23.45
N PRO A 135 2.96 -6.95 -23.65
CA PRO A 135 2.97 -8.22 -24.38
C PRO A 135 3.32 -8.07 -25.85
#